data_671680fe2ba15c70fe98657df5cb7537
#
_entry.id   671680fe2ba15c70fe98657df5cb7537
#
_cell.length_a   1.000
_cell.length_b   1.000
_cell.length_c   1.000
_cell.angle_alpha   90.00
_cell.angle_beta   90.00
_cell.angle_gamma   90.00
#
_symmetry.space_group_name_H-M   'P 1'
#
loop_
_entity.id
_entity.type
_entity.pdbx_description
1 polymer ?
#
loop_
_entity_poly.entity_id
_entity_poly.type
_entity_poly.pdbx_seq_one_letter_code
_entity_poly.pdbx_strand_id
1 'polypeptide(L)'
;MNSYTVGTNFETVDQGSSRQDDVINPKKFLKIDMHTLVISTVPVMFSYSAKPQHTLDLARYLNDHIAQVCAEDPKRFIGLGTLPMQSPELAVQELKRCINELGLVGIQIGSHINEWNLDSPELDPIWEACDELKVPVFIHPWDMENKGRMEKYWFPWLVGMPCETTIAICSMIFGGILERYPNLKVAFAHGGGSFPATIGRIVHGFNVRPDLCAIKIKKSPLEYINRIYVDSLVHDEDTLQFLIKKMGIDKIMLGSDYPFPLGEHHPGKLIEGCDWLSDEDKEKLLSGNLLKFFGIEHKFNKEMYLKICK
;
A
#
# COMPACT_ATOMS: atom_id res chain seq x y z
N MET A 1 7.32 3.86 12.05
CA MET A 1 7.76 3.70 10.64
C MET A 1 6.60 4.00 9.75
N ASN A 2 6.78 4.86 8.76
CA ASN A 2 5.69 5.33 7.92
C ASN A 2 5.96 4.99 6.46
N SER A 3 4.91 4.70 5.71
CA SER A 3 4.98 4.64 4.25
C SER A 3 4.83 6.05 3.69
N TYR A 4 5.78 6.48 2.86
CA TYR A 4 5.72 7.77 2.15
C TYR A 4 5.84 7.55 0.67
N THR A 5 5.10 8.35 -0.06
CA THR A 5 5.24 8.47 -1.50
C THR A 5 6.19 9.64 -1.80
N VAL A 6 7.28 9.38 -2.50
CA VAL A 6 8.18 10.45 -2.96
C VAL A 6 7.58 11.04 -4.22
N GLY A 7 6.98 12.24 -4.09
CA GLY A 7 6.64 13.05 -5.26
C GLY A 7 7.92 13.59 -5.89
N THR A 8 8.28 13.16 -7.08
CA THR A 8 9.22 13.89 -7.93
C THR A 8 8.53 15.13 -8.48
N ASN A 9 9.21 16.29 -8.50
CA ASN A 9 8.71 17.56 -8.98
C ASN A 9 8.05 17.46 -10.36
N PHE A 10 6.72 17.45 -10.41
CA PHE A 10 5.96 17.84 -11.59
C PHE A 10 4.87 18.81 -11.15
N GLU A 11 4.83 19.97 -11.83
CA GLU A 11 3.77 20.94 -11.67
C GLU A 11 2.42 20.28 -11.94
N THR A 12 1.67 20.03 -10.90
CA THR A 12 0.24 19.72 -11.04
C THR A 12 -0.46 21.03 -11.37
N VAL A 13 -1.15 21.04 -12.51
CA VAL A 13 -2.00 22.16 -12.92
C VAL A 13 -2.99 22.46 -11.79
N ASP A 14 -2.83 23.64 -11.26
CA ASP A 14 -3.58 24.23 -10.17
C ASP A 14 -5.09 24.31 -10.46
N GLN A 15 -5.90 23.85 -9.51
CA GLN A 15 -7.21 24.43 -9.26
C GLN A 15 -7.35 24.75 -7.75
N GLY A 16 -6.77 25.87 -7.38
CA GLY A 16 -7.26 26.71 -6.29
C GLY A 16 -7.02 26.26 -4.86
N SER A 17 -5.80 26.38 -4.34
CA SER A 17 -5.58 26.84 -2.96
C SER A 17 -4.12 27.25 -2.72
N SER A 18 -3.92 28.31 -1.97
CA SER A 18 -2.68 29.02 -1.67
C SER A 18 -1.74 28.29 -0.70
N ARG A 19 -1.36 27.03 -0.97
CA ARG A 19 -0.40 26.25 -0.14
C ARG A 19 0.61 25.45 -0.98
N GLN A 20 0.98 25.97 -2.14
CA GLN A 20 1.94 25.32 -3.05
C GLN A 20 3.37 25.22 -2.48
N ASP A 21 3.72 26.09 -1.51
CA ASP A 21 5.09 26.15 -0.96
C ASP A 21 5.42 25.01 0.04
N ASP A 22 4.44 24.23 0.46
CA ASP A 22 4.59 23.21 1.49
C ASP A 22 4.98 21.83 0.95
N VAL A 23 4.73 21.55 -0.32
CA VAL A 23 4.81 20.19 -0.90
C VAL A 23 6.22 19.76 -1.33
N ILE A 24 7.17 20.68 -1.52
CA ILE A 24 8.42 20.40 -2.26
C ILE A 24 9.71 20.82 -1.53
N ASN A 25 9.74 20.82 -0.20
CA ASN A 25 10.98 21.11 0.49
C ASN A 25 11.57 19.85 1.13
N PRO A 26 12.63 19.20 0.54
CA PRO A 26 13.29 18.05 1.14
C PRO A 26 13.75 18.30 2.58
N LYS A 27 14.03 19.56 2.94
CA LYS A 27 14.40 19.95 4.32
C LYS A 27 13.22 19.88 5.30
N LYS A 28 11.95 19.85 4.83
CA LYS A 28 10.79 19.59 5.68
C LYS A 28 10.68 18.13 6.10
N PHE A 29 11.10 17.19 5.24
CA PHE A 29 11.19 15.76 5.60
C PHE A 29 12.16 15.50 6.76
N LEU A 30 13.15 16.36 6.96
CA LEU A 30 14.12 16.28 8.06
C LEU A 30 13.56 16.73 9.43
N LYS A 31 12.38 17.36 9.45
CA LYS A 31 11.72 17.85 10.69
C LYS A 31 10.64 16.92 11.24
N ILE A 32 10.32 15.83 10.54
CA ILE A 32 9.40 14.84 11.06
C ILE A 32 10.20 13.99 12.04
N ASP A 33 9.73 13.94 13.27
CA ASP A 33 10.37 13.23 14.38
C ASP A 33 10.12 11.71 14.26
N MET A 34 10.55 11.15 13.11
CA MET A 34 10.35 9.76 12.73
C MET A 34 11.65 9.11 12.34
N HIS A 35 11.87 7.92 12.89
CA HIS A 35 13.14 7.24 12.76
C HIS A 35 13.35 6.58 11.39
N THR A 36 12.29 6.00 10.79
CA THR A 36 12.44 5.31 9.50
C THR A 36 11.17 5.47 8.64
N LEU A 37 11.35 5.69 7.37
CA LEU A 37 10.31 5.91 6.37
C LEU A 37 10.37 4.83 5.29
N VAL A 38 9.22 4.27 4.94
CA VAL A 38 9.07 3.47 3.72
C VAL A 38 8.62 4.42 2.60
N ILE A 39 9.47 4.58 1.60
CA ILE A 39 9.22 5.47 0.47
C ILE A 39 8.87 4.68 -0.78
N SER A 40 7.97 5.21 -1.57
CA SER A 40 7.48 4.58 -2.80
C SER A 40 7.09 5.64 -3.84
N THR A 41 6.84 5.20 -5.06
CA THR A 41 6.42 6.06 -6.15
C THR A 41 5.00 6.59 -5.94
N VAL A 42 4.75 7.88 -6.22
CA VAL A 42 3.39 8.42 -6.22
C VAL A 42 2.53 7.72 -7.30
N PRO A 43 1.26 7.33 -7.02
CA PRO A 43 0.45 6.51 -7.92
C PRO A 43 0.23 7.08 -9.32
N VAL A 44 0.21 8.41 -9.49
CA VAL A 44 0.10 9.04 -10.81
C VAL A 44 1.27 8.71 -11.75
N MET A 45 2.37 8.20 -11.22
CA MET A 45 3.55 7.80 -11.99
C MET A 45 3.54 6.32 -12.40
N PHE A 46 2.51 5.54 -12.06
CA PHE A 46 2.40 4.13 -12.50
C PHE A 46 2.34 4.01 -14.03
N SER A 47 1.65 4.96 -14.69
CA SER A 47 1.66 5.12 -16.16
C SER A 47 1.30 3.85 -16.95
N TYR A 48 0.38 3.01 -16.43
CA TYR A 48 0.03 1.75 -17.08
C TYR A 48 -0.66 1.91 -18.45
N SER A 49 -1.21 3.08 -18.77
CA SER A 49 -1.77 3.38 -20.09
C SER A 49 -0.70 3.72 -21.16
N ALA A 50 0.55 3.94 -20.74
CA ALA A 50 1.65 4.24 -21.66
C ALA A 50 2.18 2.97 -22.34
N LYS A 51 3.00 3.14 -23.39
CA LYS A 51 3.70 2.01 -24.01
C LYS A 51 4.58 1.30 -22.98
N PRO A 52 4.61 -0.05 -22.95
CA PRO A 52 5.33 -0.81 -21.93
C PRO A 52 6.79 -0.38 -21.73
N GLN A 53 7.52 -0.11 -22.83
CA GLN A 53 8.91 0.34 -22.73
C GLN A 53 9.05 1.71 -22.05
N HIS A 54 8.14 2.64 -22.34
CA HIS A 54 8.18 3.98 -21.70
C HIS A 54 7.88 3.87 -20.20
N THR A 55 6.94 3.00 -19.81
CA THR A 55 6.66 2.74 -18.39
C THR A 55 7.85 2.06 -17.71
N LEU A 56 8.53 1.13 -18.38
CA LEU A 56 9.75 0.51 -17.86
C LEU A 56 10.86 1.54 -17.66
N ASP A 57 11.09 2.42 -18.63
CA ASP A 57 12.13 3.45 -18.55
C ASP A 57 11.85 4.41 -17.38
N LEU A 58 10.58 4.82 -17.21
CA LEU A 58 10.15 5.62 -16.06
C LEU A 58 10.30 4.86 -14.74
N ALA A 59 9.85 3.61 -14.69
CA ALA A 59 9.96 2.77 -13.49
C ALA A 59 11.42 2.63 -13.06
N ARG A 60 12.33 2.35 -13.99
CA ARG A 60 13.77 2.26 -13.70
C ARG A 60 14.33 3.56 -13.15
N TYR A 61 14.01 4.69 -13.77
CA TYR A 61 14.44 6.00 -13.26
C TYR A 61 13.98 6.24 -11.82
N LEU A 62 12.71 5.95 -11.52
CA LEU A 62 12.14 6.13 -10.19
C LEU A 62 12.73 5.16 -9.17
N ASN A 63 12.90 3.89 -9.54
CA ASN A 63 13.47 2.86 -8.68
C ASN A 63 14.95 3.15 -8.35
N ASP A 64 15.73 3.60 -9.34
CA ASP A 64 17.13 4.01 -9.14
C ASP A 64 17.21 5.20 -8.19
N HIS A 65 16.34 6.19 -8.34
CA HIS A 65 16.28 7.34 -7.45
C HIS A 65 15.91 6.94 -6.01
N ILE A 66 14.87 6.09 -5.84
CA ILE A 66 14.48 5.58 -4.52
C ILE A 66 15.64 4.82 -3.88
N ALA A 67 16.32 3.96 -4.65
CA ALA A 67 17.49 3.21 -4.15
C ALA A 67 18.63 4.13 -3.73
N GLN A 68 18.89 5.19 -4.50
CA GLN A 68 19.89 6.21 -4.14
C GLN A 68 19.54 6.90 -2.82
N VAL A 69 18.29 7.35 -2.64
CA VAL A 69 17.83 7.96 -1.38
C VAL A 69 17.99 7.02 -0.19
N CYS A 70 17.65 5.73 -0.39
CA CYS A 70 17.85 4.72 0.65
C CYS A 70 19.33 4.48 0.98
N ALA A 71 20.22 4.55 -0.02
CA ALA A 71 21.65 4.38 0.18
C ALA A 71 22.30 5.57 0.92
N GLU A 72 21.77 6.79 0.74
CA GLU A 72 22.26 8.00 1.42
C GLU A 72 21.97 7.96 2.94
N ASP A 73 20.82 7.42 3.36
CA ASP A 73 20.51 7.21 4.78
C ASP A 73 19.73 5.90 5.00
N PRO A 74 20.40 4.74 5.02
CA PRO A 74 19.77 3.44 5.11
C PRO A 74 19.13 3.13 6.47
N LYS A 75 19.37 3.96 7.48
CA LYS A 75 18.67 3.88 8.77
C LYS A 75 17.32 4.60 8.72
N ARG A 76 17.20 5.59 7.85
CA ARG A 76 16.02 6.44 7.74
C ARG A 76 15.09 6.02 6.61
N PHE A 77 15.61 5.54 5.50
CA PHE A 77 14.82 5.26 4.31
C PHE A 77 14.85 3.78 3.91
N ILE A 78 13.67 3.27 3.56
CA ILE A 78 13.44 1.94 3.01
C ILE A 78 12.61 2.13 1.75
N GLY A 79 12.99 1.51 0.64
CA GLY A 79 12.36 1.74 -0.65
C GLY A 79 11.47 0.59 -1.13
N LEU A 80 10.35 0.95 -1.77
CA LEU A 80 9.54 0.06 -2.59
C LEU A 80 9.71 0.42 -4.07
N GLY A 81 9.83 -0.60 -4.92
CA GLY A 81 9.92 -0.42 -6.36
C GLY A 81 8.55 -0.25 -7.00
N THR A 82 8.54 0.30 -8.22
CA THR A 82 7.37 0.34 -9.11
C THR A 82 7.66 -0.44 -10.39
N LEU A 83 6.62 -0.99 -11.02
CA LEU A 83 6.75 -1.93 -12.13
C LEU A 83 5.87 -1.53 -13.33
N PRO A 84 6.26 -1.84 -14.57
CA PRO A 84 5.42 -1.70 -15.77
C PRO A 84 4.39 -2.83 -15.84
N MET A 85 3.38 -2.82 -14.97
CA MET A 85 2.43 -3.93 -14.74
C MET A 85 1.63 -4.33 -15.98
N GLN A 86 1.45 -3.44 -16.97
CA GLN A 86 0.80 -3.75 -18.23
C GLN A 86 1.63 -4.65 -19.17
N SER A 87 2.86 -4.97 -18.79
CA SER A 87 3.74 -5.91 -19.49
C SER A 87 4.39 -6.85 -18.48
N PRO A 88 3.77 -8.01 -18.20
CA PRO A 88 4.20 -8.92 -17.14
C PRO A 88 5.66 -9.37 -17.27
N GLU A 89 6.17 -9.59 -18.47
CA GLU A 89 7.57 -9.99 -18.71
C GLU A 89 8.54 -8.88 -18.27
N LEU A 90 8.25 -7.64 -18.64
CA LEU A 90 9.07 -6.48 -18.24
C LEU A 90 8.93 -6.20 -16.74
N ALA A 91 7.73 -6.40 -16.19
CA ALA A 91 7.47 -6.24 -14.77
C ALA A 91 8.27 -7.24 -13.93
N VAL A 92 8.33 -8.51 -14.31
CA VAL A 92 9.13 -9.54 -13.63
C VAL A 92 10.63 -9.26 -13.74
N GLN A 93 11.12 -8.76 -14.89
CA GLN A 93 12.52 -8.36 -15.02
C GLN A 93 12.86 -7.22 -14.05
N GLU A 94 12.04 -6.18 -14.02
CA GLU A 94 12.26 -5.03 -13.15
C GLU A 94 12.07 -5.39 -11.67
N LEU A 95 11.11 -6.26 -11.33
CA LEU A 95 10.95 -6.82 -9.98
C LEU A 95 12.26 -7.45 -9.48
N LYS A 96 12.85 -8.33 -10.29
CA LYS A 96 14.12 -9.00 -9.95
C LYS A 96 15.25 -7.99 -9.79
N ARG A 97 15.31 -6.95 -10.63
CA ARG A 97 16.30 -5.88 -10.50
C ARG A 97 16.10 -5.08 -9.20
N CYS A 98 14.87 -4.69 -8.88
CA CYS A 98 14.54 -3.97 -7.64
C CYS A 98 15.05 -4.70 -6.39
N ILE A 99 14.85 -6.01 -6.33
CA ILE A 99 15.19 -6.80 -5.14
C ILE A 99 16.67 -7.18 -5.11
N ASN A 100 17.19 -7.70 -6.23
CA ASN A 100 18.53 -8.31 -6.24
C ASN A 100 19.67 -7.30 -6.46
N GLU A 101 19.40 -6.19 -7.17
CA GLU A 101 20.43 -5.21 -7.53
C GLU A 101 20.28 -3.90 -6.76
N LEU A 102 19.04 -3.41 -6.57
CA LEU A 102 18.77 -2.14 -5.91
C LEU A 102 18.56 -2.26 -4.39
N GLY A 103 18.34 -3.46 -3.88
CA GLY A 103 18.14 -3.71 -2.44
C GLY A 103 16.82 -3.15 -1.90
N LEU A 104 15.83 -2.91 -2.77
CA LEU A 104 14.48 -2.53 -2.35
C LEU A 104 13.80 -3.70 -1.64
N VAL A 105 12.92 -3.43 -0.68
CA VAL A 105 12.36 -4.47 0.20
C VAL A 105 11.01 -5.01 -0.25
N GLY A 106 10.42 -4.43 -1.28
CA GLY A 106 9.12 -4.79 -1.82
C GLY A 106 8.78 -3.92 -3.02
N ILE A 107 7.54 -4.03 -3.48
CA ILE A 107 7.02 -3.22 -4.59
C ILE A 107 5.70 -2.55 -4.20
N GLN A 108 5.40 -1.42 -4.86
CA GLN A 108 4.09 -0.79 -4.84
C GLN A 108 3.47 -0.84 -6.22
N ILE A 109 2.19 -1.22 -6.29
CA ILE A 109 1.40 -1.30 -7.52
C ILE A 109 0.04 -0.64 -7.36
N GLY A 110 -0.65 -0.40 -8.49
CA GLY A 110 -2.03 0.09 -8.50
C GLY A 110 -3.06 -0.98 -8.13
N SER A 111 -4.27 -0.53 -7.78
CA SER A 111 -5.43 -1.39 -7.46
C SER A 111 -5.94 -2.20 -8.65
N HIS A 112 -5.63 -1.77 -9.85
CA HIS A 112 -5.91 -2.44 -11.13
C HIS A 112 -4.91 -1.99 -12.20
N ILE A 113 -4.83 -2.70 -13.30
CA ILE A 113 -3.93 -2.39 -14.41
C ILE A 113 -4.77 -2.14 -15.66
N ASN A 114 -5.05 -0.87 -15.98
CA ASN A 114 -6.01 -0.52 -17.01
C ASN A 114 -7.35 -1.27 -16.78
N GLU A 115 -7.78 -2.14 -17.69
CA GLU A 115 -9.00 -2.95 -17.57
C GLU A 115 -8.81 -4.26 -16.76
N TRP A 116 -7.61 -4.57 -16.30
CA TRP A 116 -7.31 -5.80 -15.57
C TRP A 116 -7.48 -5.60 -14.07
N ASN A 117 -8.39 -6.32 -13.46
CA ASN A 117 -8.37 -6.50 -12.02
C ASN A 117 -7.18 -7.36 -11.59
N LEU A 118 -6.85 -7.35 -10.30
CA LEU A 118 -5.67 -8.07 -9.79
C LEU A 118 -5.74 -9.60 -9.91
N ASP A 119 -6.90 -10.16 -10.27
CA ASP A 119 -7.08 -11.58 -10.56
C ASP A 119 -6.98 -11.94 -12.05
N SER A 120 -6.66 -10.99 -12.90
CA SER A 120 -6.48 -11.23 -14.33
C SER A 120 -5.32 -12.20 -14.58
N PRO A 121 -5.50 -13.22 -15.47
CA PRO A 121 -4.48 -14.24 -15.69
C PRO A 121 -3.18 -13.68 -16.27
N GLU A 122 -3.24 -12.53 -16.92
CA GLU A 122 -2.07 -11.80 -17.43
C GLU A 122 -1.08 -11.44 -16.32
N LEU A 123 -1.58 -11.26 -15.08
CA LEU A 123 -0.76 -10.90 -13.92
C LEU A 123 -0.15 -12.12 -13.20
N ASP A 124 -0.55 -13.33 -13.55
CA ASP A 124 -0.05 -14.56 -12.90
C ASP A 124 1.48 -14.67 -12.87
N PRO A 125 2.25 -14.31 -13.93
CA PRO A 125 3.72 -14.36 -13.86
C PRO A 125 4.32 -13.43 -12.80
N ILE A 126 3.64 -12.31 -12.51
CA ILE A 126 4.09 -11.36 -11.49
C ILE A 126 3.81 -11.91 -10.10
N TRP A 127 2.62 -12.49 -9.89
CA TRP A 127 2.27 -13.11 -8.61
C TRP A 127 3.16 -14.31 -8.29
N GLU A 128 3.46 -15.14 -9.28
CA GLU A 128 4.40 -16.26 -9.17
C GLU A 128 5.79 -15.76 -8.75
N ALA A 129 6.32 -14.75 -9.43
CA ALA A 129 7.62 -14.18 -9.10
C ALA A 129 7.65 -13.55 -7.68
N CYS A 130 6.57 -12.86 -7.27
CA CYS A 130 6.46 -12.31 -5.92
C CYS A 130 6.39 -13.41 -4.85
N ASP A 131 5.67 -14.51 -5.12
CA ASP A 131 5.55 -15.65 -4.22
C ASP A 131 6.89 -16.39 -4.05
N GLU A 132 7.55 -16.71 -5.17
CA GLU A 132 8.85 -17.41 -5.19
C GLU A 132 9.95 -16.61 -4.48
N LEU A 133 10.06 -15.33 -4.78
CA LEU A 133 11.05 -14.41 -4.22
C LEU A 133 10.65 -13.88 -2.84
N LYS A 134 9.42 -14.18 -2.38
CA LYS A 134 8.84 -13.68 -1.13
C LYS A 134 8.82 -12.15 -1.04
N VAL A 135 8.57 -11.50 -2.18
CA VAL A 135 8.52 -10.04 -2.28
C VAL A 135 7.17 -9.52 -1.79
N PRO A 136 7.12 -8.68 -0.75
CA PRO A 136 5.89 -8.03 -0.31
C PRO A 136 5.39 -7.02 -1.33
N VAL A 137 4.06 -7.00 -1.52
CA VAL A 137 3.39 -6.10 -2.45
C VAL A 137 2.49 -5.14 -1.67
N PHE A 138 2.71 -3.84 -1.82
CA PHE A 138 1.83 -2.79 -1.33
C PHE A 138 0.94 -2.32 -2.48
N ILE A 139 -0.39 -2.34 -2.27
CA ILE A 139 -1.39 -2.03 -3.29
C ILE A 139 -2.05 -0.70 -2.92
N HIS A 140 -1.93 0.28 -3.81
CA HIS A 140 -2.48 1.61 -3.63
C HIS A 140 -3.59 1.87 -4.66
N PRO A 141 -4.74 2.45 -4.28
CA PRO A 141 -5.78 2.83 -5.22
C PRO A 141 -5.27 3.88 -6.21
N TRP A 142 -5.67 3.71 -7.46
CA TRP A 142 -5.27 4.61 -8.54
C TRP A 142 -6.35 4.63 -9.62
N ASP A 143 -6.33 5.64 -10.50
CA ASP A 143 -7.20 5.79 -11.68
C ASP A 143 -8.70 5.58 -11.38
N MET A 144 -9.15 6.18 -10.26
CA MET A 144 -10.55 6.09 -9.84
C MET A 144 -11.48 6.73 -10.86
N GLU A 145 -12.72 6.21 -10.95
CA GLU A 145 -13.78 6.88 -11.72
C GLU A 145 -13.88 8.36 -11.33
N ASN A 146 -13.75 9.26 -12.29
CA ASN A 146 -13.71 10.70 -12.07
C ASN A 146 -14.73 11.50 -12.90
N LYS A 147 -15.66 10.80 -13.56
CA LYS A 147 -16.68 11.41 -14.45
C LYS A 147 -18.09 11.23 -13.90
N GLY A 148 -19.04 11.94 -14.52
CA GLY A 148 -20.45 11.82 -14.19
C GLY A 148 -20.73 12.20 -12.74
N ARG A 149 -21.24 11.26 -11.95
CA ARG A 149 -21.57 11.49 -10.53
C ARG A 149 -20.36 11.70 -9.62
N MET A 150 -19.15 11.41 -10.09
CA MET A 150 -17.90 11.53 -9.32
C MET A 150 -17.19 12.87 -9.50
N GLU A 151 -17.66 13.77 -10.38
CA GLU A 151 -16.99 15.02 -10.74
C GLU A 151 -16.96 16.08 -9.62
N LYS A 152 -17.84 15.99 -8.63
CA LYS A 152 -17.99 17.03 -7.60
C LYS A 152 -17.47 16.55 -6.25
N TYR A 153 -17.21 17.52 -5.36
CA TYR A 153 -16.91 17.29 -3.93
C TYR A 153 -15.68 16.40 -3.68
N TRP A 154 -14.77 16.34 -4.65
CA TRP A 154 -13.58 15.52 -4.56
C TRP A 154 -13.88 14.00 -4.40
N PHE A 155 -15.02 13.55 -4.90
CA PHE A 155 -15.50 12.18 -4.77
C PHE A 155 -14.54 11.11 -5.29
N PRO A 156 -13.70 11.30 -6.33
CA PRO A 156 -12.74 10.28 -6.70
C PRO A 156 -11.83 9.89 -5.54
N TRP A 157 -11.39 10.85 -4.73
CA TRP A 157 -10.54 10.57 -3.56
C TRP A 157 -11.34 10.15 -2.33
N LEU A 158 -12.48 10.80 -2.04
CA LEU A 158 -13.25 10.52 -0.83
C LEU A 158 -14.04 9.20 -0.89
N VAL A 159 -14.49 8.80 -2.08
CA VAL A 159 -15.35 7.63 -2.31
C VAL A 159 -14.69 6.64 -3.27
N GLY A 160 -14.11 7.12 -4.38
CA GLY A 160 -13.51 6.29 -5.40
C GLY A 160 -12.34 5.46 -4.86
N MET A 161 -11.38 6.08 -4.17
CA MET A 161 -10.23 5.36 -3.59
C MET A 161 -10.64 4.19 -2.67
N PRO A 162 -11.52 4.38 -1.67
CA PRO A 162 -12.00 3.26 -0.85
C PRO A 162 -12.70 2.16 -1.66
N CYS A 163 -13.42 2.52 -2.73
CA CYS A 163 -14.07 1.54 -3.60
C CYS A 163 -13.04 0.73 -4.41
N GLU A 164 -12.04 1.39 -5.02
CA GLU A 164 -10.98 0.73 -5.79
C GLU A 164 -10.19 -0.26 -4.92
N THR A 165 -9.81 0.16 -3.71
CA THR A 165 -9.14 -0.74 -2.76
C THR A 165 -10.01 -1.96 -2.44
N THR A 166 -11.31 -1.77 -2.27
CA THR A 166 -12.25 -2.87 -2.00
C THR A 166 -12.35 -3.83 -3.18
N ILE A 167 -12.43 -3.33 -4.41
CA ILE A 167 -12.43 -4.15 -5.64
C ILE A 167 -11.13 -4.95 -5.72
N ALA A 168 -9.98 -4.31 -5.49
CA ALA A 168 -8.68 -4.97 -5.52
C ALA A 168 -8.58 -6.13 -4.52
N ILE A 169 -9.01 -5.93 -3.27
CA ILE A 169 -9.04 -7.00 -2.26
C ILE A 169 -9.98 -8.13 -2.69
N CYS A 170 -11.18 -7.79 -3.13
CA CYS A 170 -12.17 -8.78 -3.56
C CYS A 170 -11.69 -9.58 -4.77
N SER A 171 -11.06 -8.93 -5.77
CA SER A 171 -10.53 -9.63 -6.94
C SER A 171 -9.44 -10.63 -6.57
N MET A 172 -8.52 -10.28 -5.66
CA MET A 172 -7.50 -11.21 -5.19
C MET A 172 -8.09 -12.39 -4.40
N ILE A 173 -9.11 -12.15 -3.58
CA ILE A 173 -9.80 -13.23 -2.83
C ILE A 173 -10.56 -14.12 -3.80
N PHE A 174 -11.56 -13.57 -4.51
CA PHE A 174 -12.44 -14.34 -5.38
C PHE A 174 -11.73 -14.95 -6.59
N GLY A 175 -10.68 -14.30 -7.07
CA GLY A 175 -9.79 -14.80 -8.12
C GLY A 175 -8.89 -15.94 -7.68
N GLY A 176 -8.85 -16.27 -6.38
CA GLY A 176 -8.04 -17.36 -5.82
C GLY A 176 -6.53 -17.08 -5.80
N ILE A 177 -6.11 -15.81 -5.92
CA ILE A 177 -4.70 -15.42 -5.91
C ILE A 177 -4.04 -15.85 -4.61
N LEU A 178 -4.69 -15.60 -3.47
CA LEU A 178 -4.16 -15.95 -2.15
C LEU A 178 -4.10 -17.47 -1.89
N GLU A 179 -4.85 -18.30 -2.65
CA GLU A 179 -4.74 -19.76 -2.58
C GLU A 179 -3.60 -20.29 -3.46
N ARG A 180 -3.49 -19.74 -4.69
CA ARG A 180 -2.48 -20.18 -5.67
C ARG A 180 -1.06 -19.78 -5.26
N TYR A 181 -0.92 -18.65 -4.56
CA TYR A 181 0.37 -18.10 -4.15
C TYR A 181 0.46 -18.01 -2.61
N PRO A 182 0.82 -19.09 -1.93
CA PRO A 182 0.74 -19.20 -0.47
C PRO A 182 1.76 -18.34 0.29
N ASN A 183 2.88 -17.98 -0.31
CA ASN A 183 3.91 -17.12 0.31
C ASN A 183 3.72 -15.63 -0.01
N LEU A 184 2.81 -15.30 -0.95
CA LEU A 184 2.54 -13.93 -1.36
C LEU A 184 2.05 -13.10 -0.16
N LYS A 185 2.75 -12.01 0.13
CA LYS A 185 2.39 -11.03 1.14
C LYS A 185 1.82 -9.79 0.46
N VAL A 186 0.59 -9.41 0.83
CA VAL A 186 -0.08 -8.24 0.28
C VAL A 186 -0.55 -7.30 1.38
N ALA A 187 -0.41 -6.01 1.13
CA ALA A 187 -0.94 -4.95 1.98
C ALA A 187 -1.68 -3.92 1.13
N PHE A 188 -2.74 -3.35 1.69
CA PHE A 188 -3.58 -2.38 1.00
C PHE A 188 -3.63 -1.06 1.75
N ALA A 189 -3.59 0.04 1.00
CA ALA A 189 -3.65 1.39 1.54
C ALA A 189 -5.02 1.73 2.14
N HIS A 190 -5.02 2.76 2.99
CA HIS A 190 -6.21 3.44 3.53
C HIS A 190 -7.14 2.49 4.29
N GLY A 191 -6.58 1.72 5.23
CA GLY A 191 -7.32 0.78 6.07
C GLY A 191 -8.00 -0.35 5.28
N GLY A 192 -7.59 -0.61 4.03
CA GLY A 192 -8.26 -1.56 3.15
C GLY A 192 -9.56 -1.02 2.53
N GLY A 193 -9.70 0.30 2.47
CA GLY A 193 -10.86 0.98 1.86
C GLY A 193 -12.18 0.65 2.57
N SER A 194 -13.20 0.33 1.81
CA SER A 194 -14.51 -0.07 2.35
C SER A 194 -14.61 -1.57 2.67
N PHE A 195 -13.58 -2.36 2.39
CA PHE A 195 -13.60 -3.82 2.57
C PHE A 195 -13.91 -4.25 4.01
N PRO A 196 -13.27 -3.70 5.07
CA PRO A 196 -13.56 -4.10 6.45
C PRO A 196 -15.01 -3.87 6.86
N ALA A 197 -15.66 -2.83 6.34
CA ALA A 197 -17.06 -2.53 6.61
C ALA A 197 -18.02 -3.42 5.80
N THR A 198 -17.61 -3.86 4.61
CA THR A 198 -18.46 -4.62 3.69
C THR A 198 -18.25 -6.13 3.74
N ILE A 199 -17.26 -6.63 4.49
CA ILE A 199 -16.94 -8.06 4.54
C ILE A 199 -18.14 -8.95 4.87
N GLY A 200 -19.03 -8.52 5.77
CA GLY A 200 -20.25 -9.26 6.09
C GLY A 200 -21.18 -9.43 4.88
N ARG A 201 -21.31 -8.39 4.04
CA ARG A 201 -22.07 -8.46 2.79
C ARG A 201 -21.40 -9.37 1.77
N ILE A 202 -20.08 -9.31 1.67
CA ILE A 202 -19.25 -10.13 0.76
C ILE A 202 -19.41 -11.62 1.11
N VAL A 203 -19.33 -11.97 2.38
CA VAL A 203 -19.54 -13.35 2.87
C VAL A 203 -20.98 -13.81 2.64
N HIS A 204 -21.97 -12.95 2.90
CA HIS A 204 -23.35 -13.28 2.62
C HIS A 204 -23.57 -13.54 1.13
N GLY A 205 -23.03 -12.70 0.26
CA GLY A 205 -23.06 -12.88 -1.20
C GLY A 205 -22.44 -14.22 -1.63
N PHE A 206 -21.28 -14.56 -1.09
CA PHE A 206 -20.62 -15.85 -1.33
C PHE A 206 -21.53 -17.04 -0.99
N ASN A 207 -22.27 -16.98 0.12
CA ASN A 207 -23.13 -18.04 0.58
C ASN A 207 -24.44 -18.16 -0.25
N VAL A 208 -25.04 -17.05 -0.66
CA VAL A 208 -26.36 -17.03 -1.33
C VAL A 208 -26.26 -17.06 -2.86
N ARG A 209 -25.10 -16.72 -3.42
CA ARG A 209 -24.84 -16.77 -4.85
C ARG A 209 -23.51 -17.48 -5.14
N PRO A 210 -23.34 -18.74 -4.69
CA PRO A 210 -22.13 -19.51 -4.96
C PRO A 210 -21.89 -19.72 -6.47
N ASP A 211 -22.94 -19.71 -7.27
CA ASP A 211 -22.87 -19.72 -8.73
C ASP A 211 -22.09 -18.55 -9.34
N LEU A 212 -22.02 -17.41 -8.66
CA LEU A 212 -21.29 -16.23 -9.08
C LEU A 212 -20.01 -15.97 -8.26
N CYS A 213 -20.02 -16.31 -6.99
CA CYS A 213 -18.96 -15.91 -6.05
C CYS A 213 -18.00 -17.04 -5.69
N ALA A 214 -18.44 -18.32 -5.71
CA ALA A 214 -17.61 -19.47 -5.34
C ALA A 214 -17.04 -20.20 -6.57
N ILE A 215 -16.63 -19.46 -7.59
CA ILE A 215 -16.16 -20.04 -8.86
C ILE A 215 -14.71 -20.53 -8.73
N LYS A 216 -13.81 -19.68 -8.25
CA LYS A 216 -12.36 -19.97 -8.15
C LYS A 216 -11.94 -20.35 -6.72
N ILE A 217 -12.72 -20.00 -5.70
CA ILE A 217 -12.46 -20.31 -4.30
C ILE A 217 -13.59 -21.15 -3.69
N LYS A 218 -13.23 -22.02 -2.75
CA LYS A 218 -14.21 -22.85 -2.02
C LYS A 218 -14.36 -22.44 -0.55
N LYS A 219 -13.36 -21.73 -0.01
CA LYS A 219 -13.37 -21.24 1.35
C LYS A 219 -14.07 -19.90 1.44
N SER A 220 -14.65 -19.62 2.62
CA SER A 220 -15.28 -18.33 2.88
C SER A 220 -14.28 -17.17 2.72
N PRO A 221 -14.66 -16.01 2.16
CA PRO A 221 -13.82 -14.82 2.13
C PRO A 221 -13.23 -14.43 3.49
N LEU A 222 -13.88 -14.75 4.61
CA LEU A 222 -13.35 -14.54 5.96
C LEU A 222 -12.04 -15.28 6.25
N GLU A 223 -11.81 -16.44 5.63
CA GLU A 223 -10.62 -17.24 5.87
C GLU A 223 -9.35 -16.60 5.28
N TYR A 224 -9.50 -15.64 4.38
CA TYR A 224 -8.38 -14.93 3.76
C TYR A 224 -7.96 -13.65 4.47
N ILE A 225 -8.76 -13.15 5.43
CA ILE A 225 -8.46 -11.90 6.15
C ILE A 225 -7.06 -11.97 6.80
N ASN A 226 -6.71 -13.10 7.39
CA ASN A 226 -5.40 -13.30 8.01
C ASN A 226 -4.22 -13.28 7.02
N ARG A 227 -4.48 -13.27 5.71
CA ARG A 227 -3.48 -13.17 4.64
C ARG A 227 -3.28 -11.74 4.15
N ILE A 228 -4.13 -10.81 4.57
CA ILE A 228 -4.20 -9.44 4.10
C ILE A 228 -3.71 -8.49 5.20
N TYR A 229 -2.80 -7.61 4.85
CA TYR A 229 -2.40 -6.48 5.67
C TYR A 229 -3.06 -5.20 5.16
N VAL A 230 -3.25 -4.23 6.04
CA VAL A 230 -3.74 -2.88 5.71
C VAL A 230 -2.94 -1.85 6.46
N ASP A 231 -3.01 -0.60 6.06
CA ASP A 231 -2.44 0.48 6.86
C ASP A 231 -3.45 1.07 7.86
N SER A 232 -2.97 1.98 8.71
CA SER A 232 -3.75 2.62 9.76
C SER A 232 -4.32 3.98 9.37
N LEU A 233 -4.27 4.35 8.08
CA LEU A 233 -4.74 5.67 7.63
C LEU A 233 -6.26 5.70 7.54
N VAL A 234 -6.92 5.94 8.66
CA VAL A 234 -8.38 5.93 8.81
C VAL A 234 -8.96 7.18 9.47
N HIS A 235 -8.11 8.11 9.93
CA HIS A 235 -8.40 9.47 10.38
C HIS A 235 -9.20 9.64 11.69
N ASP A 236 -9.75 8.58 12.25
CA ASP A 236 -10.46 8.64 13.53
C ASP A 236 -10.29 7.35 14.37
N GLU A 237 -10.48 7.52 15.68
CA GLU A 237 -10.24 6.48 16.68
C GLU A 237 -11.25 5.33 16.61
N ASP A 238 -12.52 5.63 16.40
CA ASP A 238 -13.59 4.61 16.30
C ASP A 238 -13.37 3.72 15.07
N THR A 239 -12.95 4.31 13.95
CA THR A 239 -12.61 3.57 12.73
C THR A 239 -11.36 2.72 12.95
N LEU A 240 -10.33 3.20 13.65
CA LEU A 240 -9.16 2.41 13.99
C LEU A 240 -9.53 1.20 14.87
N GLN A 241 -10.36 1.42 15.88
CA GLN A 241 -10.85 0.34 16.77
C GLN A 241 -11.66 -0.70 15.98
N PHE A 242 -12.55 -0.24 15.09
CA PHE A 242 -13.29 -1.10 14.19
C PHE A 242 -12.37 -1.90 13.26
N LEU A 243 -11.36 -1.27 12.68
CA LEU A 243 -10.38 -1.90 11.80
C LEU A 243 -9.62 -3.01 12.53
N ILE A 244 -9.13 -2.74 13.74
CA ILE A 244 -8.45 -3.74 14.59
C ILE A 244 -9.38 -4.93 14.88
N LYS A 245 -10.65 -4.66 15.19
CA LYS A 245 -11.64 -5.72 15.45
C LYS A 245 -11.90 -6.59 14.22
N LYS A 246 -11.81 -6.04 13.00
CA LYS A 246 -12.09 -6.75 11.74
C LYS A 246 -10.89 -7.47 11.16
N MET A 247 -9.74 -6.81 11.14
CA MET A 247 -8.53 -7.31 10.49
C MET A 247 -7.57 -8.04 11.45
N GLY A 248 -7.66 -7.72 12.74
CA GLY A 248 -6.69 -8.14 13.76
C GLY A 248 -5.51 -7.18 13.86
N ILE A 249 -5.05 -6.96 15.09
CA ILE A 249 -4.01 -5.97 15.39
C ILE A 249 -2.69 -6.25 14.67
N ASP A 250 -2.35 -7.52 14.46
CA ASP A 250 -1.10 -7.95 13.81
C ASP A 250 -1.13 -7.76 12.27
N LYS A 251 -2.23 -7.26 11.71
CA LYS A 251 -2.42 -7.06 10.26
C LYS A 251 -2.52 -5.58 9.87
N ILE A 252 -2.31 -4.68 10.81
CA ILE A 252 -2.39 -3.24 10.57
C ILE A 252 -1.00 -2.64 10.76
N MET A 253 -0.56 -1.85 9.79
CA MET A 253 0.73 -1.18 9.76
C MET A 253 0.52 0.33 9.76
N LEU A 254 1.45 1.10 10.30
CA LEU A 254 1.38 2.55 10.20
C LEU A 254 1.45 2.99 8.74
N GLY A 255 0.43 3.73 8.28
CA GLY A 255 0.40 4.45 7.02
C GLY A 255 0.13 5.92 7.25
N SER A 256 0.68 6.78 6.41
CA SER A 256 0.54 8.22 6.57
C SER A 256 0.04 8.96 5.33
N ASP A 257 0.23 8.40 4.15
CA ASP A 257 -0.04 9.07 2.86
C ASP A 257 0.56 10.50 2.78
N TYR A 258 1.61 10.74 3.58
CA TYR A 258 2.31 12.03 3.57
C TYR A 258 3.10 12.19 2.27
N PRO A 259 3.12 13.33 1.59
CA PRO A 259 2.62 14.67 2.05
C PRO A 259 1.25 15.06 1.47
N PHE A 260 0.42 14.11 1.07
CA PHE A 260 -0.85 14.42 0.42
C PHE A 260 -1.87 15.05 1.39
N PRO A 261 -2.85 15.82 0.85
CA PRO A 261 -3.85 16.51 1.69
C PRO A 261 -4.70 15.58 2.56
N LEU A 262 -4.93 14.33 2.13
CA LEU A 262 -5.62 13.29 2.91
C LEU A 262 -4.67 12.48 3.80
N GLY A 263 -3.36 12.79 3.77
CA GLY A 263 -2.38 12.13 4.63
C GLY A 263 -2.34 12.70 6.04
N GLU A 264 -1.64 11.99 6.93
CA GLU A 264 -1.36 12.46 8.29
C GLU A 264 -0.15 13.39 8.32
N HIS A 265 -0.34 14.63 8.81
CA HIS A 265 0.76 15.58 9.00
C HIS A 265 1.68 15.21 10.19
N HIS A 266 1.13 14.45 11.14
CA HIS A 266 1.84 13.89 12.30
C HIS A 266 1.58 12.38 12.35
N PRO A 267 2.31 11.61 11.53
CA PRO A 267 2.09 10.17 11.39
C PRO A 267 2.23 9.45 12.73
N GLY A 268 1.27 8.57 13.02
CA GLY A 268 1.21 7.83 14.28
C GLY A 268 0.47 8.54 15.41
N LYS A 269 0.18 9.85 15.30
CA LYS A 269 -0.50 10.61 16.35
C LYS A 269 -1.85 10.00 16.75
N LEU A 270 -2.61 9.46 15.77
CA LEU A 270 -3.86 8.77 16.04
C LEU A 270 -3.65 7.57 16.96
N ILE A 271 -2.67 6.72 16.64
CA ILE A 271 -2.35 5.52 17.43
C ILE A 271 -1.85 5.87 18.82
N GLU A 272 -0.93 6.84 18.90
CA GLU A 272 -0.36 7.31 20.18
C GLU A 272 -1.44 7.88 21.11
N GLY A 273 -2.45 8.58 20.54
CA GLY A 273 -3.56 9.18 21.26
C GLY A 273 -4.61 8.20 21.76
N CYS A 274 -4.60 6.94 21.34
CA CYS A 274 -5.59 5.94 21.77
C CYS A 274 -5.25 5.38 23.16
N ASP A 275 -5.91 5.84 24.20
CA ASP A 275 -5.68 5.40 25.60
C ASP A 275 -6.09 3.94 25.85
N TRP A 276 -6.94 3.36 25.02
CA TRP A 276 -7.39 1.96 25.09
C TRP A 276 -6.40 0.96 24.49
N LEU A 277 -5.38 1.41 23.77
CA LEU A 277 -4.31 0.56 23.27
C LEU A 277 -3.22 0.39 24.33
N SER A 278 -2.78 -0.85 24.54
CA SER A 278 -1.59 -1.12 25.34
C SER A 278 -0.33 -0.62 24.63
N ASP A 279 0.76 -0.39 25.37
CA ASP A 279 2.05 -0.02 24.79
C ASP A 279 2.56 -1.06 23.78
N GLU A 280 2.32 -2.38 24.04
CA GLU A 280 2.64 -3.46 23.11
C GLU A 280 1.85 -3.34 21.81
N ASP A 281 0.56 -3.02 21.89
CA ASP A 281 -0.29 -2.86 20.71
C ASP A 281 0.10 -1.62 19.90
N LYS A 282 0.43 -0.52 20.58
CA LYS A 282 0.98 0.68 19.91
C LYS A 282 2.30 0.39 19.21
N GLU A 283 3.22 -0.37 19.83
CA GLU A 283 4.48 -0.78 19.20
C GLU A 283 4.24 -1.62 17.94
N LYS A 284 3.30 -2.58 17.98
CA LYS A 284 2.92 -3.37 16.82
C LYS A 284 2.42 -2.50 15.66
N LEU A 285 1.49 -1.60 15.93
CA LEU A 285 0.87 -0.74 14.93
C LEU A 285 1.86 0.28 14.36
N LEU A 286 2.69 0.91 15.21
CA LEU A 286 3.62 1.96 14.81
C LEU A 286 4.82 1.44 14.02
N SER A 287 5.26 0.20 14.26
CA SER A 287 6.46 -0.32 13.62
C SER A 287 6.53 -1.84 13.46
N GLY A 288 6.19 -2.61 14.49
CA GLY A 288 6.45 -4.05 14.55
C GLY A 288 5.84 -4.83 13.39
N ASN A 289 4.58 -4.55 13.03
CA ASN A 289 3.89 -5.23 11.96
C ASN A 289 4.50 -4.91 10.58
N LEU A 290 4.94 -3.67 10.36
CA LEU A 290 5.58 -3.26 9.13
C LEU A 290 6.92 -3.96 8.94
N LEU A 291 7.75 -4.02 10.00
CA LEU A 291 9.02 -4.73 9.97
C LEU A 291 8.84 -6.20 9.61
N LYS A 292 7.85 -6.84 10.24
CA LYS A 292 7.49 -8.24 10.00
C LYS A 292 6.94 -8.47 8.59
N PHE A 293 6.14 -7.55 8.09
CA PHE A 293 5.59 -7.62 6.74
C PHE A 293 6.71 -7.61 5.70
N PHE A 294 7.66 -6.68 5.80
CA PHE A 294 8.80 -6.60 4.89
C PHE A 294 9.94 -7.56 5.23
N GLY A 295 9.92 -8.26 6.36
CA GLY A 295 10.97 -9.20 6.78
C GLY A 295 12.30 -8.53 7.10
N ILE A 296 12.24 -7.31 7.64
CA ILE A 296 13.41 -6.45 7.90
C ILE A 296 13.67 -6.21 9.40
N GLU A 297 13.07 -7.01 10.28
CA GLU A 297 13.27 -6.90 11.74
C GLU A 297 14.75 -6.91 12.13
N HIS A 298 15.57 -7.66 11.37
CA HIS A 298 17.00 -7.78 11.60
C HIS A 298 17.79 -6.48 11.35
N LYS A 299 17.24 -5.55 10.56
CA LYS A 299 17.87 -4.24 10.28
C LYS A 299 17.73 -3.25 11.43
N PHE A 300 16.82 -3.54 12.39
CA PHE A 300 16.47 -2.63 13.47
C PHE A 300 16.63 -3.31 14.82
N ASN A 301 17.63 -2.87 15.59
CA ASN A 301 17.97 -3.44 16.89
C ASN A 301 16.94 -3.00 17.96
N LYS A 302 16.63 -3.90 18.92
CA LYS A 302 15.73 -3.63 20.05
C LYS A 302 16.12 -2.37 20.86
N GLU A 303 17.41 -2.03 20.90
CA GLU A 303 17.93 -0.81 21.54
C GLU A 303 17.57 0.49 20.80
N MET A 304 17.34 0.43 19.49
CA MET A 304 16.81 1.56 18.72
C MET A 304 15.35 1.83 19.07
N TYR A 305 14.54 0.78 19.33
CA TYR A 305 13.13 0.90 19.72
C TYR A 305 12.95 1.60 21.08
N LEU A 306 13.78 1.24 22.07
CA LEU A 306 13.68 1.79 23.45
C LEU A 306 14.08 3.27 23.56
N LYS A 307 14.72 3.86 22.54
CA LYS A 307 15.01 5.30 22.47
C LYS A 307 13.85 6.12 21.85
N ILE A 308 12.87 5.45 21.24
CA ILE A 308 11.74 6.06 20.54
C ILE A 308 10.59 6.36 21.54
N CYS A 309 10.51 5.58 22.62
CA CYS A 309 9.47 5.68 23.64
C CYS A 309 9.91 6.47 24.89
N LYS A 310 10.98 7.24 24.83
CA LYS A 310 11.46 8.15 25.88
C LYS A 310 11.57 9.58 25.35
#